data_38cc346db5819d3e29a621a4c76294ba
#
_entry.id   38cc346db5819d3e29a621a4c76294ba
#
_cell.length_a   1.000
_cell.length_b   1.000
_cell.length_c   1.000
_cell.angle_alpha   90.00
_cell.angle_beta   90.00
_cell.angle_gamma   90.00
#
_symmetry.space_group_name_H-M   'P 1'
#
loop_
_entity.id
_entity.type
_entity.pdbx_description
1 polymer ?
#
loop_
_entity_poly.entity_id
_entity_poly.type
_entity_poly.pdbx_seq_one_letter_code
_entity_poly.pdbx_strand_id
1 'polypeptide(L)'
;MSSTDCKPQLTPFHLAIQVRNIAEARQFYGDLLGCSEGRSDAHWVDFDLFGHQLVVHLNPGLGKTGTVEQLINPVDEHAVPVPHFGVVLTMDDWALLAERLGQKVQFIIEPSIRFRGEVGEQGTMFFCDPSGNALEFKGFRNIESELFAIKQ
;
A
#
# COMPACT_ATOMS: atom_id res chain seq x y z
N MET A 1 8.49 -37.39 18.28
CA MET A 1 8.29 -36.84 16.94
C MET A 1 7.96 -35.39 17.07
N SER A 2 8.85 -34.52 16.65
CA SER A 2 8.55 -33.11 16.57
C SER A 2 7.63 -32.90 15.40
N SER A 3 6.37 -32.50 15.68
CA SER A 3 5.55 -31.89 14.63
C SER A 3 6.24 -30.61 14.22
N THR A 4 6.85 -30.60 13.05
CA THR A 4 7.20 -29.35 12.41
C THR A 4 5.88 -28.70 12.06
N ASP A 5 5.39 -27.83 12.95
CA ASP A 5 4.31 -26.90 12.62
C ASP A 5 4.82 -26.01 11.50
N CYS A 6 4.66 -26.51 10.28
CA CYS A 6 4.90 -25.70 9.10
C CYS A 6 3.81 -24.66 9.07
N LYS A 7 4.10 -23.46 9.59
CA LYS A 7 3.17 -22.34 9.46
C LYS A 7 2.80 -22.18 7.98
N PRO A 8 1.52 -22.07 7.64
CA PRO A 8 1.14 -21.89 6.25
C PRO A 8 1.80 -20.63 5.72
N GLN A 9 2.52 -20.78 4.61
CA GLN A 9 3.11 -19.66 3.90
C GLN A 9 1.99 -18.75 3.39
N LEU A 10 2.13 -17.42 3.60
CA LEU A 10 1.17 -16.48 3.05
C LEU A 10 1.12 -16.60 1.53
N THR A 11 -0.10 -16.71 1.00
CA THR A 11 -0.32 -16.70 -0.44
C THR A 11 -0.47 -15.27 -0.93
N PRO A 12 0.01 -14.96 -2.16
CA PRO A 12 -0.16 -13.62 -2.72
C PRO A 12 -1.64 -13.22 -2.84
N PHE A 13 -1.92 -11.98 -2.48
CA PHE A 13 -3.20 -11.34 -2.72
C PHE A 13 -3.22 -10.73 -4.13
N HIS A 14 -4.37 -10.70 -4.77
CA HIS A 14 -4.58 -10.08 -6.07
C HIS A 14 -5.53 -8.89 -5.93
N LEU A 15 -5.13 -7.74 -6.47
CA LEU A 15 -5.94 -6.52 -6.50
C LEU A 15 -5.83 -5.87 -7.88
N ALA A 16 -6.97 -5.45 -8.43
CA ALA A 16 -7.01 -4.68 -9.66
C ALA A 16 -7.54 -3.27 -9.36
N ILE A 17 -6.86 -2.26 -9.87
CA ILE A 17 -7.23 -0.84 -9.69
C ILE A 17 -7.29 -0.13 -11.04
N GLN A 18 -7.97 1.00 -11.08
CA GLN A 18 -8.05 1.86 -12.26
C GLN A 18 -6.96 2.92 -12.23
N VAL A 19 -6.35 3.17 -13.38
CA VAL A 19 -5.41 4.29 -13.55
C VAL A 19 -5.77 5.10 -14.79
N ARG A 20 -5.43 6.38 -14.76
CA ARG A 20 -5.70 7.29 -15.88
C ARG A 20 -4.64 7.25 -16.97
N ASN A 21 -3.45 6.72 -16.67
CA ASN A 21 -2.31 6.70 -17.58
C ASN A 21 -1.35 5.58 -17.20
N ILE A 22 -1.02 4.71 -18.15
CA ILE A 22 -0.13 3.56 -17.92
C ILE A 22 1.31 4.00 -17.67
N ALA A 23 1.84 4.96 -18.42
CA ALA A 23 3.21 5.44 -18.23
C ALA A 23 3.40 6.06 -16.85
N GLU A 24 2.42 6.84 -16.42
CA GLU A 24 2.40 7.45 -15.08
C GLU A 24 2.33 6.40 -13.97
N ALA A 25 1.53 5.35 -14.17
CA ALA A 25 1.46 4.22 -13.23
C ALA A 25 2.80 3.47 -13.14
N ARG A 26 3.49 3.28 -14.26
CA ARG A 26 4.83 2.67 -14.26
C ARG A 26 5.85 3.48 -13.48
N GLN A 27 5.82 4.80 -13.62
CA GLN A 27 6.69 5.68 -12.85
C GLN A 27 6.41 5.58 -11.35
N PHE A 28 5.15 5.53 -10.97
CA PHE A 28 4.75 5.47 -9.57
C PHE A 28 5.04 4.09 -8.96
N TYR A 29 4.46 3.03 -9.50
CA TYR A 29 4.58 1.68 -8.94
C TYR A 29 5.95 1.06 -9.23
N GLY A 30 6.46 1.25 -10.44
CA GLY A 30 7.75 0.70 -10.85
C GLY A 30 8.93 1.46 -10.30
N ASP A 31 9.06 2.73 -10.66
CA ASP A 31 10.26 3.51 -10.33
C ASP A 31 10.24 3.99 -8.89
N LEU A 32 9.14 4.55 -8.41
CA LEU A 32 9.07 5.14 -7.08
C LEU A 32 8.89 4.09 -5.98
N LEU A 33 7.91 3.19 -6.10
CA LEU A 33 7.69 2.11 -5.12
C LEU A 33 8.66 0.94 -5.29
N GLY A 34 9.29 0.81 -6.45
CA GLY A 34 10.25 -0.26 -6.71
C GLY A 34 9.66 -1.62 -7.03
N CYS A 35 8.40 -1.66 -7.47
CA CYS A 35 7.74 -2.90 -7.87
C CYS A 35 8.24 -3.36 -9.24
N SER A 36 8.62 -4.63 -9.37
CA SER A 36 8.93 -5.20 -10.67
C SER A 36 7.66 -5.44 -11.48
N GLU A 37 7.75 -5.30 -12.81
CA GLU A 37 6.64 -5.59 -13.70
C GLU A 37 6.59 -7.09 -14.04
N GLY A 38 5.38 -7.61 -14.11
CA GLY A 38 5.09 -8.90 -14.71
C GLY A 38 4.64 -8.73 -16.15
N ARG A 39 3.44 -9.22 -16.47
CA ARG A 39 2.87 -9.10 -17.81
C ARG A 39 2.21 -7.74 -18.02
N SER A 40 2.08 -7.34 -19.27
CA SER A 40 1.39 -6.09 -19.61
C SER A 40 0.89 -6.11 -21.05
N ASP A 41 -0.03 -5.19 -21.33
CA ASP A 41 -0.36 -4.77 -22.70
C ASP A 41 -0.57 -3.24 -22.72
N ALA A 42 -1.21 -2.74 -23.75
CA ALA A 42 -1.43 -1.30 -23.88
C ALA A 42 -2.39 -0.72 -22.81
N HIS A 43 -3.17 -1.57 -22.14
CA HIS A 43 -4.27 -1.15 -21.28
C HIS A 43 -4.12 -1.60 -19.82
N TRP A 44 -3.15 -2.45 -19.53
CA TRP A 44 -2.94 -2.93 -18.17
C TRP A 44 -1.49 -3.35 -17.92
N VAL A 45 -1.09 -3.35 -16.64
CA VAL A 45 0.25 -3.79 -16.21
C VAL A 45 0.10 -4.54 -14.89
N ASP A 46 0.76 -5.70 -14.79
CA ASP A 46 0.95 -6.41 -13.52
C ASP A 46 2.19 -5.90 -12.80
N PHE A 47 2.08 -5.65 -11.51
CA PHE A 47 3.20 -5.33 -10.64
C PHE A 47 3.31 -6.34 -9.49
N ASP A 48 4.53 -6.65 -9.12
CA ASP A 48 4.83 -7.34 -7.87
C ASP A 48 4.87 -6.31 -6.74
N LEU A 49 3.76 -6.19 -6.01
CA LEU A 49 3.62 -5.26 -4.88
C LEU A 49 4.00 -5.99 -3.59
N PHE A 50 5.28 -5.97 -3.25
CA PHE A 50 5.81 -6.63 -2.04
C PHE A 50 5.38 -8.10 -1.93
N GLY A 51 5.40 -8.83 -3.06
CA GLY A 51 5.01 -10.23 -3.14
C GLY A 51 3.54 -10.47 -3.50
N HIS A 52 2.73 -9.43 -3.59
CA HIS A 52 1.32 -9.52 -4.01
C HIS A 52 1.14 -9.04 -5.44
N GLN A 53 0.09 -9.50 -6.10
CA GLN A 53 -0.19 -9.09 -7.47
C GLN A 53 -1.11 -7.87 -7.50
N LEU A 54 -0.57 -6.76 -7.98
CA LEU A 54 -1.35 -5.55 -8.26
C LEU A 54 -1.47 -5.41 -9.78
N VAL A 55 -2.69 -5.28 -10.28
CA VAL A 55 -2.94 -5.00 -11.70
C VAL A 55 -3.52 -3.60 -11.84
N VAL A 56 -2.85 -2.76 -12.62
CA VAL A 56 -3.40 -1.44 -12.97
C VAL A 56 -4.06 -1.56 -14.34
N HIS A 57 -5.31 -1.10 -14.44
CA HIS A 57 -6.08 -1.08 -15.68
C HIS A 57 -6.34 0.36 -16.11
N LEU A 58 -6.03 0.66 -17.37
CA LEU A 58 -6.31 1.98 -17.93
C LEU A 58 -7.81 2.23 -18.00
N ASN A 59 -8.26 3.32 -17.38
CA ASN A 59 -9.60 3.86 -17.57
C ASN A 59 -9.49 5.17 -18.35
N PRO A 60 -9.70 5.17 -19.68
CA PRO A 60 -9.58 6.39 -20.48
C PRO A 60 -10.63 7.44 -20.10
N GLY A 61 -11.72 7.06 -19.45
CA GLY A 61 -12.75 7.99 -18.96
C GLY A 61 -12.27 8.95 -17.88
N LEU A 62 -11.16 8.62 -17.20
CA LEU A 62 -10.57 9.54 -16.21
C LEU A 62 -9.86 10.74 -16.85
N GLY A 63 -9.45 10.62 -18.12
CA GLY A 63 -8.75 11.70 -18.82
C GLY A 63 -7.35 11.97 -18.26
N LYS A 64 -6.79 13.14 -18.59
CA LYS A 64 -5.40 13.48 -18.23
C LYS A 64 -5.22 13.84 -16.75
N THR A 65 -6.25 14.38 -16.12
CA THR A 65 -6.17 14.94 -14.76
C THR A 65 -7.22 14.37 -13.81
N GLY A 66 -8.09 13.48 -14.30
CA GLY A 66 -9.14 12.88 -13.51
C GLY A 66 -8.60 11.89 -12.48
N THR A 67 -9.37 11.70 -11.43
CA THR A 67 -9.06 10.75 -10.36
C THR A 67 -10.26 9.86 -10.07
N VAL A 68 -9.98 8.69 -9.48
CA VAL A 68 -11.02 7.77 -9.05
C VAL A 68 -11.85 8.39 -7.93
N GLU A 69 -13.15 8.09 -7.91
CA GLU A 69 -14.03 8.52 -6.82
C GLU A 69 -13.80 7.67 -5.57
N GLN A 70 -13.82 8.31 -4.41
CA GLN A 70 -13.61 7.65 -3.13
C GLN A 70 -14.59 8.17 -2.09
N LEU A 71 -14.99 7.28 -1.19
CA LEU A 71 -15.63 7.65 0.05
C LEU A 71 -14.57 8.15 1.02
N ILE A 72 -14.85 9.24 1.73
CA ILE A 72 -13.94 9.77 2.76
C ILE A 72 -14.54 9.45 4.13
N ASN A 73 -13.78 8.73 4.94
CA ASN A 73 -14.16 8.39 6.32
C ASN A 73 -13.25 9.11 7.32
N PRO A 74 -13.82 9.68 8.39
CA PRO A 74 -12.99 10.17 9.48
C PRO A 74 -12.45 8.99 10.29
N VAL A 75 -11.12 8.97 10.48
CA VAL A 75 -10.44 8.02 11.37
C VAL A 75 -9.53 8.83 12.27
N ASP A 76 -9.81 8.80 13.57
CA ASP A 76 -9.18 9.70 14.53
C ASP A 76 -9.36 11.15 14.07
N GLU A 77 -8.29 11.92 13.89
CA GLU A 77 -8.34 13.32 13.43
C GLU A 77 -8.11 13.46 11.92
N HIS A 78 -8.09 12.33 11.17
CA HIS A 78 -7.82 12.32 9.73
C HIS A 78 -9.03 11.87 8.93
N ALA A 79 -9.22 12.48 7.77
CA ALA A 79 -10.16 12.03 6.76
C ALA A 79 -9.40 11.13 5.79
N VAL A 80 -9.76 9.84 5.77
CA VAL A 80 -9.07 8.85 4.93
C VAL A 80 -9.97 8.36 3.80
N PRO A 81 -9.42 8.22 2.57
CA PRO A 81 -10.17 7.66 1.46
C PRO A 81 -10.45 6.16 1.65
N VAL A 82 -11.59 5.71 1.13
CA VAL A 82 -11.99 4.30 1.08
C VAL A 82 -12.51 4.01 -0.33
N PRO A 83 -12.05 2.97 -1.06
CA PRO A 83 -11.05 2.00 -0.59
C PRO A 83 -9.64 2.57 -0.54
N HIS A 84 -8.80 1.94 0.25
CA HIS A 84 -7.36 2.11 0.21
C HIS A 84 -6.69 0.74 0.39
N PHE A 85 -5.46 0.64 -0.03
CA PHE A 85 -4.71 -0.62 0.04
C PHE A 85 -3.24 -0.37 0.34
N GLY A 86 -2.57 -1.41 0.74
CA GLY A 86 -1.15 -1.39 0.99
C GLY A 86 -0.69 -2.72 1.55
N VAL A 87 0.52 -2.74 2.05
CA VAL A 87 1.11 -3.95 2.61
C VAL A 87 1.56 -3.69 4.03
N VAL A 88 1.39 -4.69 4.87
CA VAL A 88 1.92 -4.68 6.23
C VAL A 88 3.36 -5.17 6.19
N LEU A 89 4.27 -4.29 6.55
CA LEU A 89 5.71 -4.52 6.48
C LEU A 89 6.29 -4.68 7.88
N THR A 90 7.50 -5.23 7.96
CA THR A 90 8.31 -5.07 9.17
C THR A 90 8.61 -3.58 9.38
N MET A 91 8.88 -3.17 10.60
CA MET A 91 9.19 -1.77 10.90
C MET A 91 10.40 -1.29 10.09
N ASP A 92 11.41 -2.14 9.91
CA ASP A 92 12.61 -1.78 9.15
C ASP A 92 12.29 -1.54 7.67
N ASP A 93 11.52 -2.42 7.04
CA ASP A 93 11.10 -2.27 5.64
C ASP A 93 10.17 -1.08 5.46
N TRP A 94 9.28 -0.82 6.41
CA TRP A 94 8.41 0.34 6.40
C TRP A 94 9.22 1.65 6.44
N ALA A 95 10.23 1.71 7.32
CA ALA A 95 11.10 2.87 7.44
C ALA A 95 11.91 3.11 6.16
N LEU A 96 12.41 2.04 5.53
CA LEU A 96 13.11 2.15 4.23
C LEU A 96 12.19 2.67 3.13
N LEU A 97 10.94 2.20 3.08
CA LEU A 97 9.95 2.71 2.12
C LEU A 97 9.64 4.19 2.38
N ALA A 98 9.44 4.58 3.63
CA ALA A 98 9.21 5.97 4.00
C ALA A 98 10.36 6.89 3.55
N GLU A 99 11.60 6.44 3.75
CA GLU A 99 12.80 7.17 3.29
C GLU A 99 12.84 7.27 1.77
N ARG A 100 12.54 6.18 1.06
CA ARG A 100 12.50 6.14 -0.41
C ARG A 100 11.46 7.09 -0.98
N LEU A 101 10.27 7.16 -0.38
CA LEU A 101 9.21 8.06 -0.81
C LEU A 101 9.57 9.52 -0.55
N GLY A 102 10.14 9.82 0.60
CA GLY A 102 10.59 11.18 0.95
C GLY A 102 9.51 12.23 0.72
N GLN A 103 9.80 13.19 -0.15
CA GLN A 103 8.86 14.25 -0.57
C GLN A 103 8.28 14.01 -1.98
N LYS A 104 8.46 12.82 -2.54
CA LYS A 104 8.06 12.49 -3.92
C LYS A 104 6.58 12.15 -4.07
N VAL A 105 5.86 12.00 -2.97
CA VAL A 105 4.42 11.73 -2.96
C VAL A 105 3.71 12.79 -2.13
N GLN A 106 2.42 12.95 -2.38
CA GLN A 106 1.57 13.78 -1.55
C GLN A 106 0.97 12.90 -0.44
N PHE A 107 1.46 13.11 0.79
CA PHE A 107 0.94 12.37 1.93
C PHE A 107 -0.41 12.92 2.39
N ILE A 108 -1.35 12.03 2.65
CA ILE A 108 -2.57 12.29 3.42
C ILE A 108 -2.22 12.25 4.91
N ILE A 109 -1.44 11.24 5.30
CA ILE A 109 -0.85 11.11 6.64
C ILE A 109 0.65 10.84 6.42
N GLU A 110 1.47 11.76 6.87
CA GLU A 110 2.93 11.59 6.79
C GLU A 110 3.39 10.40 7.65
N PRO A 111 4.56 9.79 7.31
CA PRO A 111 5.09 8.68 8.11
C PRO A 111 5.13 9.03 9.59
N SER A 112 4.47 8.23 10.41
CA SER A 112 4.36 8.46 11.86
C SER A 112 4.16 7.15 12.60
N ILE A 113 4.43 7.17 13.90
CA ILE A 113 4.22 6.03 14.79
C ILE A 113 2.96 6.27 15.60
N ARG A 114 2.02 5.32 15.53
CA ARG A 114 0.77 5.33 16.29
C ARG A 114 0.85 4.36 17.46
N PHE A 115 0.10 4.66 18.51
CA PHE A 115 -0.02 3.81 19.72
C PHE A 115 1.33 3.53 20.38
N ARG A 116 2.21 4.55 20.46
CA ARG A 116 3.53 4.42 21.08
C ARG A 116 3.45 3.85 22.49
N GLY A 117 4.22 2.79 22.73
CA GLY A 117 4.28 2.11 24.03
C GLY A 117 3.06 1.28 24.37
N GLU A 118 2.10 1.16 23.46
CA GLU A 118 0.87 0.40 23.65
C GLU A 118 0.85 -0.85 22.75
N VAL A 119 -0.08 -1.76 23.06
CA VAL A 119 -0.39 -2.90 22.17
C VAL A 119 -0.87 -2.35 20.82
N GLY A 120 -0.30 -2.87 19.74
CA GLY A 120 -0.63 -2.41 18.40
C GLY A 120 0.19 -1.21 17.93
N GLU A 121 1.31 -0.88 18.63
CA GLU A 121 2.24 0.15 18.15
C GLU A 121 2.64 -0.13 16.71
N GLN A 122 2.45 0.85 15.84
CA GLN A 122 2.68 0.67 14.41
C GLN A 122 3.15 1.96 13.74
N GLY A 123 3.98 1.79 12.70
CA GLY A 123 4.21 2.84 11.73
C GLY A 123 3.03 2.90 10.76
N THR A 124 2.67 4.08 10.33
CA THR A 124 1.71 4.29 9.25
C THR A 124 2.13 5.43 8.36
N MET A 125 1.78 5.34 7.08
CA MET A 125 1.85 6.42 6.11
C MET A 125 0.75 6.22 5.08
N PHE A 126 0.19 7.32 4.61
CA PHE A 126 -0.97 7.31 3.74
C PHE A 126 -0.75 8.32 2.61
N PHE A 127 -0.86 7.87 1.37
CA PHE A 127 -0.63 8.71 0.20
C PHE A 127 -1.44 8.21 -0.99
N CYS A 128 -1.51 9.02 -2.05
CA CYS A 128 -2.22 8.66 -3.26
C CYS A 128 -1.26 8.44 -4.44
N ASP A 129 -1.65 7.55 -5.34
CA ASP A 129 -1.04 7.50 -6.67
C ASP A 129 -1.56 8.66 -7.52
N PRO A 130 -0.99 8.91 -8.72
CA PRO A 130 -1.45 10.02 -9.57
C PRO A 130 -2.91 9.94 -10.01
N SER A 131 -3.51 8.75 -10.02
CA SER A 131 -4.91 8.54 -10.38
C SER A 131 -5.87 8.67 -9.20
N GLY A 132 -5.35 9.02 -8.01
CA GLY A 132 -6.14 9.18 -6.81
C GLY A 132 -6.42 7.89 -6.03
N ASN A 133 -5.82 6.76 -6.43
CA ASN A 133 -5.89 5.55 -5.62
C ASN A 133 -5.11 5.78 -4.33
N ALA A 134 -5.72 5.47 -3.20
CA ALA A 134 -5.11 5.69 -1.90
C ALA A 134 -4.37 4.44 -1.41
N LEU A 135 -3.17 4.65 -0.89
CA LEU A 135 -2.34 3.60 -0.33
C LEU A 135 -2.02 3.90 1.13
N GLU A 136 -2.06 2.85 1.96
CA GLU A 136 -1.59 2.89 3.34
C GLU A 136 -0.60 1.75 3.56
N PHE A 137 0.59 2.08 4.04
CA PHE A 137 1.60 1.09 4.43
C PHE A 137 1.79 1.14 5.93
N LYS A 138 1.68 -0.03 6.55
CA LYS A 138 1.86 -0.20 7.99
C LYS A 138 3.16 -0.93 8.28
N GLY A 139 3.81 -0.56 9.38
CA GLY A 139 5.00 -1.23 9.85
C GLY A 139 4.83 -1.71 11.29
N PHE A 140 5.21 -2.96 11.57
CA PHE A 140 5.17 -3.54 12.90
C PHE A 140 6.53 -4.15 13.24
N ARG A 141 6.92 -4.06 14.49
CA ARG A 141 8.13 -4.75 14.97
C ARG A 141 7.95 -6.27 14.96
N ASN A 142 6.75 -6.71 15.30
CA ASN A 142 6.38 -8.13 15.25
C ASN A 142 4.96 -8.25 14.67
N ILE A 143 4.91 -8.55 13.37
CA ILE A 143 3.65 -8.65 12.64
C ILE A 143 2.74 -9.73 13.23
N GLU A 144 3.30 -10.89 13.59
CA GLU A 144 2.52 -12.03 14.09
C GLU A 144 1.76 -11.69 15.37
N SER A 145 2.39 -10.97 16.30
CA SER A 145 1.79 -10.68 17.59
C SER A 145 1.02 -9.37 17.63
N GLU A 146 1.30 -8.43 16.70
CA GLU A 146 0.80 -7.06 16.81
C GLU A 146 -0.33 -6.71 15.83
N LEU A 147 -0.31 -7.29 14.62
CA LEU A 147 -1.25 -6.89 13.56
C LEU A 147 -2.72 -7.07 13.97
N PHE A 148 -3.03 -8.19 14.60
CA PHE A 148 -4.37 -8.51 15.05
C PHE A 148 -4.51 -8.48 16.57
N ALA A 149 -3.60 -7.77 17.26
CA ALA A 149 -3.64 -7.64 18.70
C ALA A 149 -4.92 -6.94 19.16
N ILE A 150 -5.54 -7.48 20.21
CA ILE A 150 -6.75 -6.92 20.81
C ILE A 150 -6.34 -6.19 22.09
N LYS A 151 -6.70 -4.91 22.16
CA LYS A 151 -6.53 -4.13 23.38
C LYS A 151 -7.54 -4.61 24.42
N GLN A 152 -7.02 -5.12 25.53
CA GLN A 152 -7.85 -5.53 26.67
C GLN A 152 -8.06 -4.37 27.64
#